data_8b512d037534ef4102f98cfbcc48bf30
#
_entry.id   8b512d037534ef4102f98cfbcc48bf30
#
_cell.length_a   1.000
_cell.length_b   1.000
_cell.length_c   1.000
_cell.angle_alpha   90.00
_cell.angle_beta   90.00
_cell.angle_gamma   90.00
#
_symmetry.space_group_name_H-M   'P 1'
#
loop_
_entity.id
_entity.type
_entity.pdbx_description
1 polymer ?
#
loop_
_entity_poly.entity_id
_entity_poly.type
_entity_poly.pdbx_seq_one_letter_code
_entity_poly.pdbx_strand_id
1 'polypeptide(L)'
;DPEQSDVSALALVAAMLGSQSGEDYIGKLAENLNYEVLKSVEQVNEGILDGRYSVGVTTEAAAQTLRSGGADVDYIYPEEGTAMVLDGTAVRAGSSHKEEALAFLDFTVSRDAQKIMAVSRNRRSVRTDTAAEKGMDPMEKLPLPEAGRAELSEAKQQADMLWQQADGREGGA
;
A
#
# COMPACT_ATOMS: atom_id res chain seq x y z
N ASP A 1 -4.22 -2.55 9.64
CA ASP A 1 -5.01 -3.77 9.90
C ASP A 1 -5.33 -4.47 8.57
N PRO A 2 -4.80 -5.67 8.31
CA PRO A 2 -5.01 -6.40 7.06
C PRO A 2 -6.46 -6.79 6.81
N GLU A 3 -7.24 -7.03 7.86
CA GLU A 3 -8.67 -7.38 7.73
C GLU A 3 -9.55 -6.21 7.28
N GLN A 4 -9.08 -4.98 7.50
CA GLN A 4 -9.83 -3.77 7.19
C GLN A 4 -9.29 -3.00 5.98
N SER A 5 -8.14 -3.41 5.45
CA SER A 5 -7.47 -2.69 4.37
C SER A 5 -6.81 -3.64 3.37
N ASP A 6 -7.30 -3.62 2.13
CA ASP A 6 -6.67 -4.36 1.02
C ASP A 6 -5.21 -3.97 0.80
N VAL A 7 -4.84 -2.72 1.09
CA VAL A 7 -3.44 -2.26 0.98
C VAL A 7 -2.58 -2.94 2.04
N SER A 8 -3.07 -3.03 3.28
CA SER A 8 -2.35 -3.74 4.36
C SER A 8 -2.26 -5.24 4.09
N ALA A 9 -3.32 -5.85 3.58
CA ALA A 9 -3.31 -7.26 3.18
C ALA A 9 -2.29 -7.52 2.07
N LEU A 10 -2.22 -6.66 1.05
CA LEU A 10 -1.23 -6.79 -0.02
C LEU A 10 0.20 -6.58 0.45
N ALA A 11 0.43 -5.73 1.46
CA ALA A 11 1.75 -5.59 2.07
C ALA A 11 2.20 -6.90 2.76
N LEU A 12 1.28 -7.60 3.46
CA LEU A 12 1.55 -8.93 4.01
C LEU A 12 1.86 -9.95 2.92
N VAL A 13 1.10 -9.93 1.81
CA VAL A 13 1.34 -10.83 0.66
C VAL A 13 2.73 -10.61 0.09
N ALA A 14 3.12 -9.36 -0.15
CA ALA A 14 4.43 -9.04 -0.70
C ALA A 14 5.56 -9.53 0.23
N ALA A 15 5.43 -9.29 1.53
CA ALA A 15 6.39 -9.75 2.52
C ALA A 15 6.44 -11.28 2.63
N MET A 16 5.31 -11.97 2.58
CA MET A 16 5.24 -13.43 2.58
C MET A 16 5.91 -14.03 1.35
N LEU A 17 5.63 -13.50 0.16
CA LEU A 17 6.20 -14.01 -1.09
C LEU A 17 7.70 -13.75 -1.21
N GLY A 18 8.19 -12.63 -0.69
CA GLY A 18 9.61 -12.27 -0.75
C GLY A 18 10.43 -12.82 0.41
N SER A 19 9.80 -13.21 1.51
CA SER A 19 10.49 -13.75 2.69
C SER A 19 10.99 -15.17 2.49
N GLN A 20 12.20 -15.46 2.94
CA GLN A 20 12.72 -16.83 3.03
C GLN A 20 11.92 -17.70 4.01
N SER A 21 11.20 -17.09 4.94
CA SER A 21 10.33 -17.78 5.89
C SER A 21 8.95 -18.11 5.31
N GLY A 22 8.59 -17.55 4.14
CA GLY A 22 7.31 -17.83 3.49
C GLY A 22 6.12 -17.59 4.43
N GLU A 23 5.28 -18.60 4.59
CA GLU A 23 4.08 -18.55 5.43
C GLU A 23 4.38 -18.26 6.91
N ASP A 24 5.50 -18.75 7.44
CA ASP A 24 5.92 -18.50 8.82
C ASP A 24 6.15 -17.02 9.12
N TYR A 25 6.38 -16.20 8.09
CA TYR A 25 6.60 -14.76 8.24
C TYR A 25 5.40 -14.09 8.90
N ILE A 26 4.19 -14.44 8.49
CA ILE A 26 2.96 -13.82 9.00
C ILE A 26 2.75 -14.14 10.48
N GLY A 27 2.95 -15.39 10.87
CA GLY A 27 2.86 -15.79 12.28
C GLY A 27 3.87 -15.06 13.16
N LYS A 28 5.13 -14.99 12.74
CA LYS A 28 6.19 -14.27 13.46
C LYS A 28 5.94 -12.76 13.52
N LEU A 29 5.39 -12.17 12.45
CA LEU A 29 5.01 -10.76 12.45
C LEU A 29 3.90 -10.49 13.44
N ALA A 30 2.83 -11.29 13.44
CA ALA A 30 1.71 -11.15 14.37
C ALA A 30 2.18 -11.28 15.83
N GLU A 31 3.04 -12.23 16.12
CA GLU A 31 3.64 -12.42 17.44
C GLU A 31 4.49 -11.20 17.86
N ASN A 32 5.35 -10.70 16.97
CA ASN A 32 6.17 -9.51 17.22
C ASN A 32 5.34 -8.24 17.45
N LEU A 33 4.18 -8.13 16.80
CA LEU A 33 3.22 -7.06 17.03
C LEU A 33 2.37 -7.27 18.30
N ASN A 34 2.57 -8.38 19.02
CA ASN A 34 1.75 -8.78 20.15
C ASN A 34 0.24 -8.82 19.78
N TYR A 35 -0.03 -9.15 18.52
CA TYR A 35 -1.38 -9.18 17.92
C TYR A 35 -2.11 -7.82 17.94
N GLU A 36 -1.39 -6.74 18.19
CA GLU A 36 -1.93 -5.39 18.17
C GLU A 36 -1.61 -4.70 16.84
N VAL A 37 -2.64 -4.30 16.10
CA VAL A 37 -2.51 -3.55 14.86
C VAL A 37 -3.29 -2.25 14.90
N LEU A 38 -2.71 -1.20 14.35
CA LEU A 38 -3.37 0.09 14.23
C LEU A 38 -4.41 0.05 13.11
N LYS A 39 -5.51 0.80 13.29
CA LYS A 39 -6.66 0.75 12.39
C LYS A 39 -6.51 1.64 11.16
N SER A 40 -5.58 2.59 11.17
CA SER A 40 -5.42 3.50 10.04
C SER A 40 -3.98 3.99 9.89
N VAL A 41 -3.68 4.49 8.68
CA VAL A 41 -2.40 5.13 8.35
C VAL A 41 -2.16 6.36 9.22
N GLU A 42 -3.21 7.10 9.55
CA GLU A 42 -3.14 8.28 10.41
C GLU A 42 -2.63 7.93 11.80
N GLN A 43 -3.14 6.84 12.39
CA GLN A 43 -2.68 6.38 13.71
C GLN A 43 -1.20 5.94 13.69
N VAL A 44 -0.75 5.31 12.60
CA VAL A 44 0.67 4.98 12.41
C VAL A 44 1.50 6.26 12.34
N ASN A 45 1.11 7.20 11.52
CA ASN A 45 1.82 8.46 11.34
C ASN A 45 1.89 9.29 12.64
N GLU A 46 0.78 9.40 13.36
CA GLU A 46 0.74 10.07 14.67
C GLU A 46 1.69 9.40 15.67
N GLY A 47 1.67 8.07 15.74
CA GLY A 47 2.53 7.34 16.66
C GLY A 47 4.03 7.44 16.35
N ILE A 48 4.40 7.64 15.09
CA ILE A 48 5.78 7.95 14.67
C ILE A 48 6.13 9.38 15.05
N LEU A 49 5.25 10.35 14.75
CA LEU A 49 5.51 11.77 15.01
C LEU A 49 5.62 12.12 16.50
N ASP A 50 4.84 11.48 17.35
CA ASP A 50 4.88 11.69 18.79
C ASP A 50 5.88 10.79 19.54
N GLY A 51 6.61 9.94 18.81
CA GLY A 51 7.66 9.07 19.34
C GLY A 51 7.17 7.84 20.08
N ARG A 52 5.87 7.51 20.03
CA ARG A 52 5.35 6.24 20.58
C ARG A 52 5.92 5.03 19.86
N TYR A 53 6.15 5.15 18.57
CA TYR A 53 6.73 4.09 17.74
C TYR A 53 8.00 4.57 17.05
N SER A 54 9.01 3.72 17.03
CA SER A 54 10.26 3.97 16.31
C SER A 54 10.17 3.52 14.84
N VAL A 55 9.29 2.60 14.53
CA VAL A 55 9.07 2.05 13.17
C VAL A 55 7.57 1.89 12.96
N GLY A 56 7.11 2.17 11.75
CA GLY A 56 5.72 1.98 11.35
C GLY A 56 5.61 1.51 9.90
N VAL A 57 4.68 0.61 9.62
CA VAL A 57 4.33 0.21 8.26
C VAL A 57 3.24 1.14 7.74
N THR A 58 3.53 1.83 6.63
CA THR A 58 2.63 2.84 6.07
C THR A 58 2.74 2.84 4.53
N THR A 59 1.99 3.72 3.88
CA THR A 59 2.12 3.90 2.43
C THR A 59 3.25 4.87 2.09
N GLU A 60 3.89 4.66 0.93
CA GLU A 60 4.94 5.55 0.43
C GLU A 60 4.48 7.03 0.39
N ALA A 61 3.25 7.27 -0.10
CA ALA A 61 2.69 8.61 -0.18
C ALA A 61 2.54 9.28 1.20
N ALA A 62 2.15 8.52 2.22
CA ALA A 62 2.03 9.02 3.59
C ALA A 62 3.41 9.33 4.19
N ALA A 63 4.37 8.41 4.08
CA ALA A 63 5.74 8.63 4.55
C ALA A 63 6.41 9.81 3.84
N GLN A 64 6.26 9.91 2.51
CA GLN A 64 6.78 11.04 1.74
C GLN A 64 6.14 12.38 2.15
N THR A 65 4.85 12.37 2.52
CA THR A 65 4.16 13.57 3.01
C THR A 65 4.74 14.04 4.35
N LEU A 66 5.01 13.13 5.28
CA LEU A 66 5.66 13.47 6.55
C LEU A 66 7.06 14.06 6.33
N ARG A 67 7.87 13.39 5.51
CA ARG A 67 9.23 13.84 5.18
C ARG A 67 9.25 15.20 4.49
N SER A 68 8.38 15.41 3.51
CA SER A 68 8.26 16.69 2.79
C SER A 68 7.73 17.81 3.67
N GLY A 69 6.94 17.48 4.70
CA GLY A 69 6.45 18.39 5.72
C GLY A 69 7.49 18.78 6.77
N GLY A 70 8.70 18.22 6.69
CA GLY A 70 9.81 18.55 7.61
C GLY A 70 9.88 17.68 8.85
N ALA A 71 9.14 16.59 8.95
CA ALA A 71 9.29 15.63 10.02
C ALA A 71 10.65 14.92 9.92
N ASP A 72 11.27 14.64 11.07
CA ASP A 72 12.53 13.88 11.17
C ASP A 72 12.24 12.38 11.01
N VAL A 73 11.85 12.00 9.82
CA VAL A 73 11.53 10.62 9.44
C VAL A 73 12.12 10.28 8.08
N ASP A 74 12.42 9.01 7.88
CA ASP A 74 12.74 8.46 6.58
C ASP A 74 11.94 7.18 6.34
N TYR A 75 11.95 6.65 5.12
CA TYR A 75 11.29 5.39 4.80
C TYR A 75 12.17 4.50 3.92
N ILE A 76 12.02 3.23 4.12
CA ILE A 76 12.70 2.18 3.35
C ILE A 76 11.67 1.21 2.77
N TYR A 77 12.01 0.59 1.67
CA TYR A 77 11.26 -0.54 1.15
C TYR A 77 11.82 -1.83 1.76
N PRO A 78 10.97 -2.73 2.29
CA PRO A 78 11.44 -4.01 2.81
C PRO A 78 12.16 -4.81 1.72
N GLU A 79 13.27 -5.46 2.07
CA GLU A 79 14.02 -6.32 1.13
C GLU A 79 13.18 -7.51 0.67
N GLU A 80 12.27 -7.98 1.52
CA GLU A 80 11.34 -9.07 1.24
C GLU A 80 10.30 -8.70 0.17
N GLY A 81 10.07 -7.44 -0.03
CA GLY A 81 9.14 -6.96 -1.04
C GLY A 81 8.16 -5.90 -0.54
N THR A 82 7.63 -5.14 -1.49
CA THR A 82 6.58 -4.16 -1.25
C THR A 82 5.43 -4.35 -2.24
N ALA A 83 4.23 -3.95 -1.84
CA ALA A 83 3.07 -4.02 -2.71
C ALA A 83 2.85 -2.71 -3.47
N MET A 84 2.38 -2.83 -4.70
CA MET A 84 1.88 -1.71 -5.48
C MET A 84 0.40 -1.90 -5.78
N VAL A 85 -0.39 -0.89 -5.48
CA VAL A 85 -1.83 -0.86 -5.76
C VAL A 85 -2.12 0.18 -6.83
N LEU A 86 -2.83 -0.23 -7.86
CA LEU A 86 -3.33 0.68 -8.88
C LEU A 86 -4.72 1.17 -8.49
N ASP A 87 -4.85 2.47 -8.30
CA ASP A 87 -6.16 3.10 -8.17
C ASP A 87 -6.84 3.17 -9.54
N GLY A 88 -8.14 2.94 -9.55
CA GLY A 88 -8.95 2.96 -10.76
C GLY A 88 -10.10 3.96 -10.67
N THR A 89 -10.46 4.52 -11.81
CA THR A 89 -11.66 5.35 -11.96
C THR A 89 -12.57 4.70 -12.99
N ALA A 90 -13.87 4.63 -12.70
CA ALA A 90 -14.84 4.02 -13.60
C ALA A 90 -16.09 4.90 -13.72
N VAL A 91 -16.74 4.82 -14.89
CA VAL A 91 -18.05 5.45 -15.11
C VAL A 91 -19.13 4.44 -14.71
N ARG A 92 -20.07 4.87 -13.86
CA ARG A 92 -21.20 4.04 -13.45
C ARG A 92 -22.07 3.70 -14.65
N ALA A 93 -22.44 2.43 -14.80
CA ALA A 93 -23.40 1.99 -15.80
C ALA A 93 -24.75 2.75 -15.61
N GLY A 94 -25.32 3.26 -16.70
CA GLY A 94 -26.55 4.03 -16.66
C GLY A 94 -26.40 5.47 -16.13
N SER A 95 -25.18 6.03 -16.09
CA SER A 95 -25.00 7.46 -15.79
C SER A 95 -25.73 8.34 -16.81
N SER A 96 -26.49 9.31 -16.33
CA SER A 96 -27.13 10.34 -17.17
C SER A 96 -26.13 11.38 -17.69
N HIS A 97 -24.92 11.43 -17.13
CA HIS A 97 -23.83 12.34 -17.48
C HIS A 97 -22.62 11.57 -18.01
N LYS A 98 -22.86 10.66 -18.95
CA LYS A 98 -21.83 9.73 -19.44
C LYS A 98 -20.70 10.45 -20.17
N GLU A 99 -21.01 11.46 -20.97
CA GLU A 99 -20.02 12.20 -21.75
C GLU A 99 -19.09 13.00 -20.85
N GLU A 100 -19.65 13.71 -19.87
CA GLU A 100 -18.90 14.47 -18.89
C GLU A 100 -18.03 13.55 -17.99
N ALA A 101 -18.59 12.40 -17.62
CA ALA A 101 -17.87 11.41 -16.85
C ALA A 101 -16.68 10.80 -17.63
N LEU A 102 -16.84 10.55 -18.92
CA LEU A 102 -15.74 10.10 -19.79
C LEU A 102 -14.69 11.18 -19.95
N ALA A 103 -15.10 12.45 -20.17
CA ALA A 103 -14.16 13.56 -20.25
C ALA A 103 -13.35 13.74 -18.95
N PHE A 104 -13.98 13.57 -17.80
CA PHE A 104 -13.30 13.56 -16.51
C PHE A 104 -12.32 12.38 -16.38
N LEU A 105 -12.71 11.21 -16.83
CA LEU A 105 -11.84 10.02 -16.81
C LEU A 105 -10.60 10.23 -17.69
N ASP A 106 -10.77 10.75 -18.89
CA ASP A 106 -9.67 11.12 -19.78
C ASP A 106 -8.75 12.17 -19.15
N PHE A 107 -9.33 13.15 -18.45
CA PHE A 107 -8.56 14.13 -17.69
C PHE A 107 -7.71 13.46 -16.59
N THR A 108 -8.26 12.51 -15.83
CA THR A 108 -7.52 11.87 -14.72
C THR A 108 -6.24 11.17 -15.16
N VAL A 109 -6.20 10.65 -16.39
CA VAL A 109 -5.01 10.00 -16.98
C VAL A 109 -4.15 10.96 -17.81
N SER A 110 -4.54 12.23 -17.93
CA SER A 110 -3.75 13.23 -18.63
C SER A 110 -2.43 13.52 -17.92
N ARG A 111 -1.44 14.03 -18.66
CA ARG A 111 -0.14 14.40 -18.10
C ARG A 111 -0.26 15.42 -16.97
N ASP A 112 -1.13 16.41 -17.15
CA ASP A 112 -1.30 17.49 -16.17
C ASP A 112 -1.94 16.98 -14.87
N ALA A 113 -3.00 16.17 -14.97
CA ALA A 113 -3.62 15.55 -13.80
C ALA A 113 -2.64 14.63 -13.05
N GLN A 114 -1.91 13.79 -13.77
CA GLN A 114 -0.93 12.89 -13.18
C GLN A 114 0.24 13.65 -12.52
N LYS A 115 0.66 14.75 -13.10
CA LYS A 115 1.65 15.64 -12.49
C LYS A 115 1.14 16.32 -11.22
N ILE A 116 -0.12 16.78 -11.22
CA ILE A 116 -0.77 17.33 -10.03
C ILE A 116 -0.83 16.25 -8.91
N MET A 117 -1.21 15.02 -9.24
CA MET A 117 -1.26 13.92 -8.26
C MET A 117 0.12 13.59 -7.70
N ALA A 118 1.16 13.57 -8.53
CA ALA A 118 2.53 13.36 -8.08
C ALA A 118 2.97 14.43 -7.08
N VAL A 119 2.83 15.72 -7.46
CA VAL A 119 3.31 16.84 -6.65
C VAL A 119 2.46 17.07 -5.40
N SER A 120 1.13 17.02 -5.52
CA SER A 120 0.22 17.40 -4.43
C SER A 120 -0.13 16.24 -3.48
N ARG A 121 0.05 15.00 -3.91
CA ARG A 121 -0.35 13.80 -3.17
C ARG A 121 0.75 12.77 -3.00
N ASN A 122 1.97 13.08 -3.48
CA ASN A 122 3.10 12.14 -3.48
C ASN A 122 2.74 10.78 -4.09
N ARG A 123 1.89 10.78 -5.13
CA ARG A 123 1.43 9.58 -5.83
C ARG A 123 2.30 9.30 -7.03
N ARG A 124 2.60 8.03 -7.25
CA ARG A 124 3.27 7.62 -8.49
C ARG A 124 2.31 7.74 -9.67
N SER A 125 2.82 8.30 -10.77
CA SER A 125 2.05 8.41 -12.01
C SER A 125 1.88 7.05 -12.68
N VAL A 126 0.72 6.82 -13.29
CA VAL A 126 0.50 5.68 -14.20
C VAL A 126 1.10 5.94 -15.60
N ARG A 127 1.65 7.12 -15.84
CA ARG A 127 2.26 7.51 -17.11
C ARG A 127 3.78 7.41 -17.05
N THR A 128 4.37 6.89 -18.10
CA THR A 128 5.84 6.76 -18.25
C THR A 128 6.54 8.10 -18.57
N ASP A 129 5.77 9.11 -19.03
CA ASP A 129 6.28 10.45 -19.35
C ASP A 129 6.13 11.45 -18.18
N THR A 130 5.81 10.98 -16.99
CA THR A 130 5.72 11.77 -15.76
C THR A 130 6.69 11.18 -14.74
N ALA A 131 7.69 11.94 -14.35
CA ALA A 131 8.67 11.50 -13.36
C ALA A 131 8.04 11.33 -11.97
N ALA A 132 8.64 10.44 -11.17
CA ALA A 132 8.34 10.35 -9.74
C ALA A 132 8.71 11.66 -9.02
N GLU A 133 8.06 11.94 -7.90
CA GLU A 133 8.35 13.11 -7.09
C GLU A 133 9.78 13.04 -6.51
N LYS A 134 10.36 14.19 -6.25
CA LYS A 134 11.74 14.28 -5.76
C LYS A 134 11.88 13.52 -4.44
N GLY A 135 12.86 12.64 -4.40
CA GLY A 135 13.17 11.84 -3.22
C GLY A 135 12.49 10.47 -3.16
N MET A 136 11.66 10.15 -4.17
CA MET A 136 11.14 8.79 -4.36
C MET A 136 12.07 7.99 -5.27
N ASP A 137 12.27 6.73 -4.95
CA ASP A 137 13.07 5.84 -5.79
C ASP A 137 12.39 5.58 -7.15
N PRO A 138 13.16 5.43 -8.23
CA PRO A 138 12.58 5.04 -9.51
C PRO A 138 11.91 3.67 -9.41
N MET A 139 10.87 3.46 -10.23
CA MET A 139 10.01 2.28 -10.18
C MET A 139 10.78 0.97 -10.34
N GLU A 140 11.83 1.01 -11.15
CA GLU A 140 12.68 -0.15 -11.47
C GLU A 140 13.54 -0.62 -10.28
N LYS A 141 13.63 0.20 -9.24
CA LYS A 141 14.36 -0.14 -8.00
C LYS A 141 13.47 -0.69 -6.91
N LEU A 142 12.15 -0.65 -7.09
CA LEU A 142 11.23 -1.14 -6.07
C LEU A 142 11.25 -2.67 -6.04
N PRO A 143 11.37 -3.29 -4.86
CA PRO A 143 11.30 -4.74 -4.71
C PRO A 143 9.86 -5.24 -4.83
N LEU A 144 9.31 -5.18 -6.05
CA LEU A 144 7.96 -5.68 -6.32
C LEU A 144 8.01 -7.19 -6.58
N PRO A 145 7.08 -7.98 -6.01
CA PRO A 145 7.03 -9.41 -6.26
C PRO A 145 6.72 -9.69 -7.74
N GLU A 146 7.46 -10.63 -8.33
CA GLU A 146 7.22 -11.13 -9.68
C GLU A 146 6.10 -12.18 -9.64
N ALA A 147 4.86 -11.74 -9.44
CA ALA A 147 3.71 -12.62 -9.34
C ALA A 147 2.58 -12.15 -10.25
N GLY A 148 1.93 -13.10 -10.91
CA GLY A 148 0.74 -12.84 -11.71
C GLY A 148 -0.50 -12.55 -10.87
N ARG A 149 -1.56 -11.96 -11.50
CA ARG A 149 -2.80 -11.62 -10.78
C ARG A 149 -3.43 -12.81 -10.05
N ALA A 150 -3.44 -13.99 -10.67
CA ALA A 150 -4.02 -15.20 -10.06
C ALA A 150 -3.22 -15.61 -8.83
N GLU A 151 -1.90 -15.65 -8.93
CA GLU A 151 -0.98 -15.97 -7.85
C GLU A 151 -1.08 -14.98 -6.69
N LEU A 152 -1.16 -13.66 -6.97
CA LEU A 152 -1.40 -12.65 -5.95
C LEU A 152 -2.75 -12.81 -5.25
N SER A 153 -3.79 -13.24 -5.98
CA SER A 153 -5.11 -13.49 -5.39
C SER A 153 -5.11 -14.70 -4.47
N GLU A 154 -4.44 -15.80 -4.86
CA GLU A 154 -4.27 -16.98 -4.03
C GLU A 154 -3.42 -16.68 -2.79
N ALA A 155 -2.29 -15.99 -2.98
CA ALA A 155 -1.43 -15.58 -1.89
C ALA A 155 -2.14 -14.64 -0.90
N LYS A 156 -3.04 -13.76 -1.38
CA LYS A 156 -3.87 -12.92 -0.49
C LYS A 156 -4.78 -13.76 0.38
N GLN A 157 -5.51 -14.71 -0.20
CA GLN A 157 -6.38 -15.60 0.58
C GLN A 157 -5.61 -16.38 1.63
N GLN A 158 -4.42 -16.85 1.27
CA GLN A 158 -3.54 -17.56 2.19
C GLN A 158 -3.03 -16.65 3.31
N ALA A 159 -2.57 -15.45 2.98
CA ALA A 159 -2.12 -14.48 3.98
C ALA A 159 -3.23 -14.07 4.95
N ASP A 160 -4.44 -13.87 4.46
CA ASP A 160 -5.62 -13.56 5.27
C ASP A 160 -5.93 -14.72 6.25
N MET A 161 -5.91 -15.98 5.78
CA MET A 161 -6.11 -17.14 6.65
C MET A 161 -5.03 -17.27 7.72
N LEU A 162 -3.76 -17.12 7.35
CA LEU A 162 -2.64 -17.21 8.29
C LEU A 162 -2.69 -16.09 9.33
N TRP A 163 -3.09 -14.90 8.93
CA TRP A 163 -3.27 -13.78 9.85
C TRP A 163 -4.38 -14.06 10.89
N GLN A 164 -5.55 -14.55 10.44
CA GLN A 164 -6.67 -14.90 11.32
C GLN A 164 -6.31 -16.03 12.29
N GLN A 165 -5.56 -17.04 11.84
CA GLN A 165 -5.08 -18.09 12.70
C GLN A 165 -4.11 -17.59 13.76
N ALA A 166 -3.17 -16.71 13.37
CA ALA A 166 -2.21 -16.12 14.28
C ALA A 166 -2.89 -15.25 15.35
N ASP A 167 -3.92 -14.48 14.99
CA ASP A 167 -4.67 -13.61 15.91
C ASP A 167 -5.61 -14.39 16.88
N GLY A 168 -5.64 -15.73 16.79
CA GLY A 168 -6.44 -16.58 17.65
C GLY A 168 -7.96 -16.50 17.39
N ARG A 169 -8.35 -15.85 16.32
CA ARG A 169 -9.73 -15.77 15.84
C ARG A 169 -10.02 -16.99 14.96
N GLU A 170 -9.91 -18.19 15.52
CA GLU A 170 -10.45 -19.37 14.86
C GLU A 170 -11.92 -19.13 14.57
N GLY A 171 -12.31 -19.31 13.30
CA GLY A 171 -13.61 -19.03 12.76
C GLY A 171 -14.77 -19.36 13.68
N GLY A 172 -15.34 -18.33 14.25
CA GLY A 172 -16.67 -18.38 14.80
C GLY A 172 -17.66 -18.47 13.64
N ALA A 173 -18.15 -19.67 13.38
CA ALA A 173 -19.26 -19.95 12.48
C ALA A 173 -20.55 -19.30 12.97
#